data_04149d0b2ede3c8e5c9cf14052a8b5a6
#
_entry.id   04149d0b2ede3c8e5c9cf14052a8b5a6
#
_cell.length_a   1.000
_cell.length_b   1.000
_cell.length_c   1.000
_cell.angle_alpha   90.00
_cell.angle_beta   90.00
_cell.angle_gamma   90.00
#
_symmetry.space_group_name_H-M   'P 1'
#
loop_
_entity.id
_entity.type
_entity.pdbx_description
1 polymer ?
#
loop_
_entity_poly.entity_id
_entity_poly.type
_entity_poly.pdbx_seq_one_letter_code
_entity_poly.pdbx_strand_id
1 'polypeptide(L)'
;MAEKIGFSDPKLLASTTSLDPSTRATAVSDYLERKISRLLTFEFSRDRKMMSVLVQLDKTGCLFVKGAPESILDRCDNVLVPGGHQIPLSPLLRNRLLAQTTSYAQSGLRTLAFAFVDVQDVDIHHYHSESVAEYSRFERHLTFVSLVGMLDPPRPEVRRAVATCLSAGIRVMCITGDNKGTAESVCRSVGIFGANEDLTGKSYTGREFDDLSHAEKIIAVKKASLFSRTEPNHKAELVDLLQGLGLVVAMVSCLFVMSSAFLTLYPRPVMA
;
A
#
# COMPACT_ATOMS: atom_id res chain seq x y z
N MET A 1 -9.38 3.17 9.97
CA MET A 1 -8.58 4.41 10.02
C MET A 1 -9.36 5.53 10.70
N ALA A 2 -10.58 5.82 10.30
CA ALA A 2 -11.44 6.86 10.91
C ALA A 2 -11.54 6.70 12.44
N GLU A 3 -11.73 5.48 12.93
CA GLU A 3 -11.79 5.17 14.36
C GLU A 3 -10.52 5.52 15.15
N LYS A 4 -9.34 5.44 14.50
CA LYS A 4 -8.05 5.77 15.14
C LYS A 4 -7.73 7.26 15.10
N ILE A 5 -8.19 7.97 14.07
CA ILE A 5 -8.01 9.42 13.94
C ILE A 5 -8.99 10.14 14.87
N GLY A 6 -10.14 9.52 15.15
CA GLY A 6 -11.21 10.07 15.94
C GLY A 6 -12.12 11.00 15.12
N PHE A 7 -13.11 11.54 15.79
CA PHE A 7 -14.07 12.47 15.24
C PHE A 7 -14.17 13.69 16.15
N SER A 8 -14.26 14.86 15.56
CA SER A 8 -14.26 16.12 16.33
C SER A 8 -15.57 16.41 17.08
N ASP A 9 -16.63 15.62 16.85
CA ASP A 9 -17.90 15.77 17.58
C ASP A 9 -17.79 15.13 18.98
N PRO A 10 -17.82 15.93 20.07
CA PRO A 10 -17.71 15.43 21.44
C PRO A 10 -18.82 14.47 21.84
N LYS A 11 -20.03 14.63 21.25
CA LYS A 11 -21.19 13.76 21.54
C LYS A 11 -20.98 12.38 20.97
N LEU A 12 -20.47 12.29 19.73
CA LEU A 12 -20.14 11.02 19.10
C LEU A 12 -19.00 10.34 19.85
N LEU A 13 -17.95 11.08 20.22
CA LEU A 13 -16.82 10.53 20.97
C LEU A 13 -17.28 9.95 22.32
N ALA A 14 -18.14 10.66 23.06
CA ALA A 14 -18.69 10.18 24.33
C ALA A 14 -19.55 8.91 24.14
N SER A 15 -20.39 8.86 23.11
CA SER A 15 -21.23 7.70 22.81
C SER A 15 -20.42 6.46 22.39
N THR A 16 -19.31 6.63 21.69
CA THR A 16 -18.47 5.51 21.25
C THR A 16 -17.58 4.95 22.36
N THR A 17 -17.27 5.74 23.39
CA THR A 17 -16.42 5.30 24.51
C THR A 17 -17.06 4.20 25.36
N SER A 18 -18.38 4.18 25.44
CA SER A 18 -19.16 3.19 26.21
C SER A 18 -19.50 1.89 25.45
N LEU A 19 -19.17 1.82 24.13
CA LEU A 19 -19.44 0.66 23.32
C LEU A 19 -18.44 -0.47 23.57
N ASP A 20 -18.89 -1.70 23.33
CA ASP A 20 -18.00 -2.87 23.30
C ASP A 20 -16.96 -2.74 22.16
N PRO A 21 -15.80 -3.43 22.26
CA PRO A 21 -14.72 -3.28 21.28
C PRO A 21 -15.10 -3.58 19.83
N SER A 22 -16.03 -4.51 19.59
CA SER A 22 -16.45 -4.88 18.22
C SER A 22 -17.33 -3.80 17.59
N THR A 23 -18.33 -3.32 18.30
CA THR A 23 -19.21 -2.23 17.87
C THR A 23 -18.45 -0.90 17.77
N ARG A 24 -17.50 -0.66 18.68
CA ARG A 24 -16.65 0.53 18.64
C ARG A 24 -15.76 0.57 17.40
N ALA A 25 -15.34 -0.58 16.87
CA ALA A 25 -14.46 -0.66 15.71
C ALA A 25 -15.09 -0.11 14.43
N THR A 26 -16.41 0.02 14.33
CA THR A 26 -17.14 0.53 13.15
C THR A 26 -17.97 1.78 13.43
N ALA A 27 -18.10 2.20 14.68
CA ALA A 27 -19.05 3.22 15.12
C ALA A 27 -18.95 4.56 14.36
N VAL A 28 -17.74 5.03 14.05
CA VAL A 28 -17.54 6.28 13.28
C VAL A 28 -17.89 6.07 11.81
N SER A 29 -17.53 4.94 11.23
CA SER A 29 -17.89 4.59 9.85
C SER A 29 -19.40 4.50 9.68
N ASP A 30 -20.09 3.80 10.60
CA ASP A 30 -21.55 3.65 10.59
C ASP A 30 -22.27 5.00 10.77
N TYR A 31 -21.72 5.89 11.60
CA TYR A 31 -22.25 7.24 11.76
C TYR A 31 -22.12 8.04 10.46
N LEU A 32 -20.94 8.00 9.82
CA LEU A 32 -20.71 8.72 8.56
C LEU A 32 -21.59 8.19 7.43
N GLU A 33 -21.78 6.88 7.32
CA GLU A 33 -22.63 6.24 6.31
C GLU A 33 -24.12 6.64 6.46
N ARG A 34 -24.58 6.85 7.70
CA ARG A 34 -25.95 7.34 7.95
C ARG A 34 -26.10 8.83 7.63
N LYS A 35 -25.03 9.60 7.77
CA LYS A 35 -25.07 11.06 7.61
C LYS A 35 -24.80 11.53 6.20
N ILE A 36 -23.97 10.79 5.46
CA ILE A 36 -23.49 11.18 4.14
C ILE A 36 -23.93 10.13 3.11
N SER A 37 -24.74 10.57 2.12
CA SER A 37 -25.20 9.72 1.05
C SER A 37 -24.05 9.47 0.05
N ARG A 38 -23.64 8.20 -0.07
CA ARG A 38 -22.70 7.76 -1.09
C ARG A 38 -23.46 7.53 -2.39
N LEU A 39 -23.12 8.27 -3.43
CA LEU A 39 -23.77 8.20 -4.74
C LEU A 39 -23.10 7.19 -5.66
N LEU A 40 -21.77 7.25 -5.77
CA LEU A 40 -20.98 6.37 -6.64
C LEU A 40 -19.66 6.01 -5.96
N THR A 41 -19.14 4.83 -6.31
CA THR A 41 -17.79 4.39 -5.93
C THR A 41 -17.03 4.02 -7.18
N PHE A 42 -15.90 4.67 -7.39
CA PHE A 42 -14.90 4.29 -8.39
C PHE A 42 -13.89 3.38 -7.73
N GLU A 43 -14.06 2.08 -7.94
CA GLU A 43 -13.29 1.04 -7.29
C GLU A 43 -11.77 1.18 -7.55
N PHE A 44 -10.97 0.64 -6.65
CA PHE A 44 -9.52 0.65 -6.79
C PHE A 44 -9.09 -0.07 -8.07
N SER A 45 -8.18 0.55 -8.81
CA SER A 45 -7.48 -0.14 -9.89
C SER A 45 -5.95 -0.01 -9.73
N ARG A 46 -5.24 -1.01 -10.20
CA ARG A 46 -3.77 -1.05 -10.11
C ARG A 46 -3.12 0.03 -10.94
N ASP A 47 -3.67 0.32 -12.11
CA ASP A 47 -3.14 1.34 -13.03
C ASP A 47 -3.26 2.74 -12.44
N ARG A 48 -4.40 3.06 -11.84
CA ARG A 48 -4.63 4.36 -11.18
C ARG A 48 -3.99 4.44 -9.80
N LYS A 49 -3.84 3.29 -9.10
CA LYS A 49 -3.37 3.16 -7.71
C LYS A 49 -4.19 4.00 -6.72
N MET A 50 -5.46 4.22 -7.02
CA MET A 50 -6.40 5.00 -6.20
C MET A 50 -7.83 4.46 -6.33
N MET A 51 -8.67 4.89 -5.40
CA MET A 51 -10.12 4.77 -5.46
C MET A 51 -10.76 6.09 -5.06
N SER A 52 -11.98 6.33 -5.51
CA SER A 52 -12.72 7.52 -5.13
C SER A 52 -14.20 7.25 -4.87
N VAL A 53 -14.83 8.14 -4.12
CA VAL A 53 -16.23 8.05 -3.74
C VAL A 53 -16.87 9.41 -3.95
N LEU A 54 -17.92 9.44 -4.77
CA LEU A 54 -18.78 10.61 -4.93
C LEU A 54 -19.86 10.60 -3.84
N VAL A 55 -19.93 11.66 -3.09
CA VAL A 55 -20.93 11.83 -2.03
C VAL A 55 -21.73 13.11 -2.25
N GLN A 56 -22.97 13.11 -1.73
CA GLN A 56 -23.81 14.30 -1.63
C GLN A 56 -23.55 14.98 -0.28
N LEU A 57 -23.14 16.24 -0.33
CA LEU A 57 -23.02 17.12 0.84
C LEU A 57 -24.01 18.27 0.67
N ASP A 58 -25.13 18.20 1.36
CA ASP A 58 -26.24 19.17 1.23
C ASP A 58 -26.68 19.39 -0.24
N LYS A 59 -26.35 20.57 -0.81
CA LYS A 59 -26.70 20.95 -2.20
C LYS A 59 -25.60 20.71 -3.21
N THR A 60 -24.39 20.39 -2.76
CA THR A 60 -23.21 20.16 -3.59
C THR A 60 -22.71 18.72 -3.45
N GLY A 61 -21.95 18.27 -4.42
CA GLY A 61 -21.25 16.99 -4.31
C GLY A 61 -19.80 17.17 -3.94
N CYS A 62 -19.19 16.09 -3.49
CA CYS A 62 -17.75 16.02 -3.28
C CYS A 62 -17.22 14.65 -3.72
N LEU A 63 -16.19 14.65 -4.53
CA LEU A 63 -15.46 13.43 -4.88
C LEU A 63 -14.25 13.31 -3.94
N PHE A 64 -14.31 12.39 -3.00
CA PHE A 64 -13.19 12.04 -2.14
C PHE A 64 -12.31 10.97 -2.81
N VAL A 65 -11.02 11.19 -2.80
CA VAL A 65 -10.04 10.30 -3.44
C VAL A 65 -8.99 9.87 -2.44
N LYS A 66 -8.64 8.59 -2.43
CA LYS A 66 -7.52 8.05 -1.65
C LYS A 66 -6.67 7.11 -2.50
N GLY A 67 -5.36 7.12 -2.30
CA GLY A 67 -4.48 6.27 -3.09
C GLY A 67 -3.00 6.47 -2.80
N ALA A 68 -2.18 5.95 -3.70
CA ALA A 68 -0.74 6.14 -3.65
C ALA A 68 -0.39 7.63 -3.75
N PRO A 69 0.50 8.13 -2.88
CA PRO A 69 0.80 9.56 -2.81
C PRO A 69 1.24 10.17 -4.15
N GLU A 70 2.09 9.45 -4.88
CA GLU A 70 2.55 9.87 -6.19
C GLU A 70 1.39 10.06 -7.18
N SER A 71 0.47 9.10 -7.25
CA SER A 71 -0.67 9.13 -8.17
C SER A 71 -1.70 10.20 -7.80
N ILE A 72 -1.90 10.45 -6.51
CA ILE A 72 -2.77 11.53 -6.02
C ILE A 72 -2.16 12.89 -6.32
N LEU A 73 -0.89 13.11 -5.97
CA LEU A 73 -0.21 14.39 -6.18
C LEU A 73 -0.15 14.79 -7.65
N ASP A 74 -0.01 13.83 -8.57
CA ASP A 74 0.00 14.09 -10.01
C ASP A 74 -1.32 14.65 -10.55
N ARG A 75 -2.42 14.48 -9.79
CA ARG A 75 -3.77 14.93 -10.14
C ARG A 75 -4.24 16.14 -9.32
N CYS A 76 -3.41 16.62 -8.38
CA CYS A 76 -3.71 17.75 -7.53
C CYS A 76 -3.18 19.06 -8.13
N ASP A 77 -4.06 20.06 -8.17
CA ASP A 77 -3.70 21.45 -8.49
C ASP A 77 -3.55 22.29 -7.23
N ASN A 78 -4.23 21.91 -6.15
CA ASN A 78 -4.27 22.65 -4.90
C ASN A 78 -3.89 21.76 -3.71
N VAL A 79 -3.62 22.43 -2.59
CA VAL A 79 -3.45 21.80 -1.26
C VAL A 79 -4.29 22.53 -0.23
N LEU A 80 -4.95 21.77 0.63
CA LEU A 80 -5.71 22.28 1.76
C LEU A 80 -4.74 22.61 2.89
N VAL A 81 -4.78 23.85 3.36
CA VAL A 81 -3.95 24.30 4.49
C VAL A 81 -4.80 24.50 5.75
N PRO A 82 -4.17 24.58 6.94
CA PRO A 82 -4.88 24.91 8.18
C PRO A 82 -5.76 26.15 8.03
N GLY A 83 -6.98 26.08 8.56
CA GLY A 83 -7.99 27.13 8.37
C GLY A 83 -8.95 26.87 7.19
N GLY A 84 -8.79 25.76 6.45
CA GLY A 84 -9.72 25.36 5.40
C GLY A 84 -9.51 26.07 4.05
N HIS A 85 -8.42 26.81 3.90
CA HIS A 85 -8.09 27.50 2.65
C HIS A 85 -7.38 26.56 1.68
N GLN A 86 -7.67 26.73 0.40
CA GLN A 86 -6.98 26.02 -0.68
C GLN A 86 -5.96 26.96 -1.31
N ILE A 87 -4.73 26.49 -1.44
CA ILE A 87 -3.65 27.21 -2.13
C ILE A 87 -3.08 26.37 -3.28
N PRO A 88 -2.52 26.97 -4.35
CA PRO A 88 -1.94 26.22 -5.45
C PRO A 88 -0.81 25.28 -4.98
N LEU A 89 -0.81 24.05 -5.49
CA LEU A 89 0.24 23.05 -5.23
C LEU A 89 1.47 23.38 -6.10
N SER A 90 2.38 24.19 -5.55
CA SER A 90 3.62 24.53 -6.24
C SER A 90 4.53 23.31 -6.43
N PRO A 91 5.43 23.31 -7.45
CA PRO A 91 6.40 22.24 -7.65
C PRO A 91 7.28 21.97 -6.42
N LEU A 92 7.65 23.04 -5.71
CA LEU A 92 8.44 22.92 -4.48
C LEU A 92 7.68 22.18 -3.39
N LEU A 93 6.40 22.48 -3.20
CA LEU A 93 5.55 21.83 -2.19
C LEU A 93 5.28 20.37 -2.58
N ARG A 94 5.01 20.11 -3.86
CA ARG A 94 4.88 18.74 -4.38
C ARG A 94 6.13 17.90 -4.08
N ASN A 95 7.32 18.42 -4.37
CA ASN A 95 8.58 17.71 -4.10
C ASN A 95 8.80 17.45 -2.60
N ARG A 96 8.41 18.39 -1.73
CA ARG A 96 8.46 18.19 -0.27
C ARG A 96 7.53 17.06 0.18
N LEU A 97 6.31 16.98 -0.33
CA LEU A 97 5.36 15.92 -0.02
C LEU A 97 5.84 14.54 -0.50
N LEU A 98 6.45 14.47 -1.69
CA LEU A 98 7.06 13.24 -2.20
C LEU A 98 8.28 12.82 -1.35
N ALA A 99 9.13 13.76 -0.93
CA ALA A 99 10.24 13.49 -0.03
C ALA A 99 9.74 12.96 1.33
N GLN A 100 8.65 13.54 1.86
CA GLN A 100 8.03 13.06 3.10
C GLN A 100 7.46 11.63 2.93
N THR A 101 6.88 11.32 1.77
CA THR A 101 6.42 9.95 1.43
C THR A 101 7.59 8.97 1.49
N THR A 102 8.73 9.33 0.90
CA THR A 102 9.95 8.52 0.91
C THR A 102 10.47 8.32 2.34
N SER A 103 10.49 9.38 3.16
CA SER A 103 10.90 9.30 4.57
C SER A 103 9.99 8.35 5.38
N TYR A 104 8.68 8.42 5.19
CA TYR A 104 7.75 7.50 5.84
C TYR A 104 7.97 6.05 5.39
N ALA A 105 8.21 5.82 4.10
CA ALA A 105 8.50 4.49 3.58
C ALA A 105 9.81 3.92 4.16
N GLN A 106 10.86 4.74 4.28
CA GLN A 106 12.12 4.34 4.92
C GLN A 106 11.94 3.99 6.41
N SER A 107 10.97 4.62 7.07
CA SER A 107 10.56 4.27 8.44
C SER A 107 9.64 3.05 8.53
N GLY A 108 9.44 2.31 7.43
CA GLY A 108 8.59 1.12 7.38
C GLY A 108 7.09 1.41 7.37
N LEU A 109 6.68 2.66 7.12
CA LEU A 109 5.27 3.02 7.04
C LEU A 109 4.71 2.82 5.63
N ARG A 110 3.52 2.25 5.55
CA ARG A 110 2.71 2.28 4.32
C ARG A 110 2.05 3.64 4.21
N THR A 111 2.24 4.32 3.09
CA THR A 111 1.72 5.66 2.89
C THR A 111 0.44 5.66 2.07
N LEU A 112 -0.50 6.50 2.48
CA LEU A 112 -1.76 6.75 1.79
C LEU A 112 -2.01 8.25 1.75
N ALA A 113 -2.31 8.78 0.58
CA ALA A 113 -2.71 10.17 0.39
C ALA A 113 -4.23 10.30 0.25
N PHE A 114 -4.73 11.45 0.66
CA PHE A 114 -6.13 11.84 0.53
C PHE A 114 -6.25 13.18 -0.20
N ALA A 115 -7.23 13.25 -1.07
CA ALA A 115 -7.57 14.46 -1.81
C ALA A 115 -9.08 14.52 -2.03
N PHE A 116 -9.58 15.67 -2.45
CA PHE A 116 -10.97 15.84 -2.85
C PHE A 116 -11.10 16.86 -3.98
N VAL A 117 -12.26 16.87 -4.62
CA VAL A 117 -12.70 17.96 -5.49
C VAL A 117 -14.20 18.20 -5.28
N ASP A 118 -14.58 19.47 -5.18
CA ASP A 118 -15.97 19.88 -5.06
C ASP A 118 -16.67 19.77 -6.43
N VAL A 119 -17.88 19.21 -6.41
CA VAL A 119 -18.72 19.02 -7.59
C VAL A 119 -19.94 19.94 -7.48
N GLN A 120 -20.05 20.92 -8.36
CA GLN A 120 -21.11 21.93 -8.30
C GLN A 120 -22.49 21.37 -8.66
N ASP A 121 -22.54 20.49 -9.65
CA ASP A 121 -23.78 19.85 -10.10
C ASP A 121 -23.58 18.34 -10.13
N VAL A 122 -24.36 17.65 -9.30
CA VAL A 122 -24.23 16.20 -9.12
C VAL A 122 -25.21 15.50 -10.04
N ASP A 123 -24.91 15.51 -11.35
CA ASP A 123 -25.58 14.59 -12.27
C ASP A 123 -24.89 13.24 -12.24
N ILE A 124 -25.52 12.25 -11.58
CA ILE A 124 -25.00 10.87 -11.45
C ILE A 124 -24.76 10.25 -12.84
N HIS A 125 -25.59 10.58 -13.84
CA HIS A 125 -25.44 10.07 -15.20
C HIS A 125 -24.15 10.55 -15.86
N HIS A 126 -23.70 11.77 -15.54
CA HIS A 126 -22.42 12.29 -16.03
C HIS A 126 -21.22 11.48 -15.49
N TYR A 127 -21.33 10.96 -14.26
CA TYR A 127 -20.28 10.17 -13.60
C TYR A 127 -20.40 8.67 -13.87
N HIS A 128 -21.44 8.23 -14.55
CA HIS A 128 -21.58 6.84 -14.92
C HIS A 128 -20.56 6.48 -16.00
N SER A 129 -19.73 5.49 -15.73
CA SER A 129 -18.77 4.97 -16.68
C SER A 129 -18.67 3.46 -16.54
N GLU A 130 -18.76 2.76 -17.65
CA GLU A 130 -18.61 1.31 -17.72
C GLU A 130 -17.16 0.86 -17.68
N SER A 131 -16.21 1.78 -17.90
CA SER A 131 -14.78 1.48 -17.98
C SER A 131 -13.99 2.13 -16.85
N VAL A 132 -13.20 1.33 -16.14
CA VAL A 132 -12.26 1.78 -15.11
C VAL A 132 -11.24 2.80 -15.66
N ALA A 133 -10.88 2.71 -16.96
CA ALA A 133 -9.96 3.64 -17.61
C ALA A 133 -10.52 5.08 -17.67
N GLU A 134 -11.83 5.22 -17.72
CA GLU A 134 -12.49 6.54 -17.79
C GLU A 134 -12.58 7.25 -16.44
N TYR A 135 -12.46 6.56 -15.32
CA TYR A 135 -12.52 7.18 -13.99
C TYR A 135 -11.49 8.30 -13.82
N SER A 136 -10.35 8.17 -14.50
CA SER A 136 -9.28 9.19 -14.46
C SER A 136 -9.69 10.57 -14.95
N ARG A 137 -10.74 10.71 -15.75
CA ARG A 137 -11.24 12.01 -16.20
C ARG A 137 -12.01 12.77 -15.13
N PHE A 138 -12.58 12.06 -14.14
CA PHE A 138 -13.27 12.67 -13.01
C PHE A 138 -12.31 12.99 -11.86
N GLU A 139 -11.22 12.25 -11.76
CA GLU A 139 -10.21 12.37 -10.72
C GLU A 139 -9.12 13.36 -11.11
N ARG A 140 -9.50 14.62 -11.38
CA ARG A 140 -8.62 15.72 -11.80
C ARG A 140 -8.89 16.97 -10.98
N HIS A 141 -7.96 17.92 -11.05
CA HIS A 141 -8.06 19.21 -10.35
C HIS A 141 -8.31 19.03 -8.86
N LEU A 142 -7.70 17.99 -8.29
CA LEU A 142 -7.90 17.64 -6.90
C LEU A 142 -7.21 18.64 -5.97
N THR A 143 -7.77 18.76 -4.76
CA THR A 143 -7.15 19.44 -3.63
C THR A 143 -6.58 18.39 -2.70
N PHE A 144 -5.27 18.36 -2.57
CA PHE A 144 -4.57 17.47 -1.63
C PHE A 144 -4.91 17.84 -0.19
N VAL A 145 -5.25 16.86 0.62
CA VAL A 145 -5.64 17.06 2.04
C VAL A 145 -4.52 16.64 2.98
N SER A 146 -4.08 15.39 2.85
CA SER A 146 -3.12 14.83 3.81
C SER A 146 -2.38 13.62 3.28
N LEU A 147 -1.24 13.35 3.91
CA LEU A 147 -0.47 12.14 3.80
C LEU A 147 -0.51 11.40 5.14
N VAL A 148 -0.89 10.14 5.12
CA VAL A 148 -0.96 9.30 6.33
C VAL A 148 0.02 8.15 6.20
N GLY A 149 0.87 7.97 7.22
CA GLY A 149 1.70 6.80 7.39
C GLY A 149 0.99 5.76 8.27
N MET A 150 0.87 4.54 7.78
CA MET A 150 0.29 3.42 8.50
C MET A 150 1.38 2.43 8.89
N LEU A 151 1.50 2.17 10.18
CA LEU A 151 2.36 1.12 10.69
C LEU A 151 1.59 -0.20 10.68
N ASP A 152 2.10 -1.15 9.91
CA ASP A 152 1.59 -2.53 9.88
C ASP A 152 2.76 -3.46 10.23
N PRO A 153 3.06 -3.63 11.54
CA PRO A 153 4.23 -4.36 11.96
C PRO A 153 4.05 -5.86 11.68
N PRO A 154 5.13 -6.58 11.36
CA PRO A 154 5.11 -8.03 11.32
C PRO A 154 4.62 -8.61 12.65
N ARG A 155 3.97 -9.77 12.60
CA ARG A 155 3.59 -10.47 13.83
C ARG A 155 4.82 -10.78 14.68
N PRO A 156 4.71 -10.75 16.03
CA PRO A 156 5.86 -10.97 16.92
C PRO A 156 6.61 -12.27 16.67
N GLU A 157 5.90 -13.32 16.21
CA GLU A 157 6.46 -14.67 15.97
C GLU A 157 7.33 -14.74 14.71
N VAL A 158 7.14 -13.83 13.75
CA VAL A 158 7.80 -13.89 12.42
C VAL A 158 9.32 -13.84 12.56
N ARG A 159 9.84 -12.94 13.40
CA ARG A 159 11.29 -12.81 13.59
C ARG A 159 11.91 -14.11 14.12
N ARG A 160 11.24 -14.77 15.06
CA ARG A 160 11.71 -16.06 15.61
C ARG A 160 11.63 -17.16 14.55
N ALA A 161 10.54 -17.21 13.78
CA ALA A 161 10.36 -18.19 12.71
C ALA A 161 11.44 -18.04 11.61
N VAL A 162 11.74 -16.81 11.19
CA VAL A 162 12.82 -16.52 10.22
C VAL A 162 14.17 -17.00 10.77
N ALA A 163 14.50 -16.67 12.03
CA ALA A 163 15.74 -17.10 12.65
C ALA A 163 15.84 -18.65 12.71
N THR A 164 14.75 -19.34 13.02
CA THR A 164 14.69 -20.80 13.01
C THR A 164 14.92 -21.38 11.61
N CYS A 165 14.30 -20.81 10.58
CA CYS A 165 14.54 -21.22 9.19
C CYS A 165 16.03 -21.05 8.81
N LEU A 166 16.60 -19.89 9.10
CA LEU A 166 18.00 -19.60 8.77
C LEU A 166 18.97 -20.53 9.51
N SER A 167 18.71 -20.85 10.79
CA SER A 167 19.53 -21.79 11.57
C SER A 167 19.44 -23.23 11.04
N ALA A 168 18.32 -23.60 10.42
CA ALA A 168 18.13 -24.88 9.74
C ALA A 168 18.72 -24.91 8.30
N GLY A 169 19.44 -23.86 7.89
CA GLY A 169 19.98 -23.77 6.53
C GLY A 169 18.93 -23.48 5.46
N ILE A 170 17.71 -23.06 5.87
CA ILE A 170 16.62 -22.75 4.98
C ILE A 170 16.67 -21.25 4.66
N ARG A 171 16.80 -20.92 3.37
CA ARG A 171 16.79 -19.54 2.91
C ARG A 171 15.37 -19.01 2.88
N VAL A 172 15.17 -17.80 3.42
CA VAL A 172 13.87 -17.10 3.42
C VAL A 172 13.92 -15.93 2.44
N MET A 173 12.92 -15.83 1.57
CA MET A 173 12.75 -14.73 0.62
C MET A 173 11.41 -14.06 0.86
N CYS A 174 11.40 -12.73 0.87
CA CYS A 174 10.18 -11.93 0.96
C CYS A 174 9.75 -11.49 -0.43
N ILE A 175 8.48 -11.73 -0.78
CA ILE A 175 7.87 -11.31 -2.04
C ILE A 175 6.60 -10.53 -1.71
N THR A 176 6.56 -9.24 -2.08
CA THR A 176 5.49 -8.33 -1.65
C THR A 176 5.09 -7.34 -2.74
N GLY A 177 3.83 -6.91 -2.71
CA GLY A 177 3.33 -5.78 -3.51
C GLY A 177 3.68 -4.41 -2.91
N ASP A 178 4.28 -4.34 -1.72
CA ASP A 178 4.66 -3.09 -1.05
C ASP A 178 5.80 -2.37 -1.81
N ASN A 179 5.98 -1.08 -1.51
CA ASN A 179 7.12 -0.35 -2.07
C ASN A 179 8.46 -0.86 -1.48
N LYS A 180 9.55 -0.63 -2.24
CA LYS A 180 10.88 -1.16 -1.92
C LYS A 180 11.36 -0.74 -0.51
N GLY A 181 11.24 0.54 -0.17
CA GLY A 181 11.70 1.04 1.14
C GLY A 181 10.93 0.44 2.33
N THR A 182 9.60 0.32 2.24
CA THR A 182 8.80 -0.35 3.28
C THR A 182 9.17 -1.83 3.40
N ALA A 183 9.32 -2.53 2.27
CA ALA A 183 9.67 -3.95 2.26
C ALA A 183 11.08 -4.21 2.83
N GLU A 184 12.06 -3.38 2.51
CA GLU A 184 13.42 -3.44 3.06
C GLU A 184 13.41 -3.22 4.58
N SER A 185 12.66 -2.23 5.06
CA SER A 185 12.49 -1.97 6.50
C SER A 185 11.87 -3.18 7.23
N VAL A 186 10.82 -3.78 6.66
CA VAL A 186 10.20 -5.00 7.19
C VAL A 186 11.20 -6.15 7.22
N CYS A 187 11.94 -6.41 6.12
CA CYS A 187 12.94 -7.48 6.05
C CYS A 187 14.05 -7.31 7.09
N ARG A 188 14.47 -6.08 7.37
CA ARG A 188 15.41 -5.77 8.47
C ARG A 188 14.79 -6.08 9.83
N SER A 189 13.55 -5.68 10.06
CA SER A 189 12.86 -5.88 11.34
C SER A 189 12.67 -7.36 11.70
N VAL A 190 12.43 -8.22 10.69
CA VAL A 190 12.25 -9.67 10.88
C VAL A 190 13.55 -10.48 10.79
N GLY A 191 14.67 -9.84 10.44
CA GLY A 191 15.99 -10.49 10.43
C GLY A 191 16.34 -11.23 9.14
N ILE A 192 15.65 -10.95 8.02
CA ILE A 192 16.07 -11.40 6.68
C ILE A 192 17.32 -10.63 6.25
N PHE A 193 17.40 -9.34 6.59
CA PHE A 193 18.57 -8.49 6.38
C PHE A 193 19.13 -7.98 7.70
N GLY A 194 20.44 -7.80 7.75
CA GLY A 194 21.13 -7.10 8.84
C GLY A 194 20.74 -5.62 8.90
N ALA A 195 20.88 -4.98 10.08
CA ALA A 195 20.45 -3.60 10.30
C ALA A 195 21.11 -2.61 9.31
N ASN A 196 22.42 -2.76 9.05
CA ASN A 196 23.20 -1.90 8.17
C ASN A 196 23.72 -2.65 6.93
N GLU A 197 23.08 -3.74 6.56
CA GLU A 197 23.48 -4.57 5.42
C GLU A 197 23.29 -3.80 4.11
N ASP A 198 24.30 -3.85 3.21
CA ASP A 198 24.16 -3.37 1.84
C ASP A 198 23.22 -4.32 1.06
N LEU A 199 22.17 -3.75 0.49
CA LEU A 199 21.13 -4.48 -0.25
C LEU A 199 21.35 -4.50 -1.76
N THR A 200 22.48 -4.01 -2.24
CA THR A 200 22.83 -4.03 -3.67
C THR A 200 22.84 -5.46 -4.19
N GLY A 201 21.99 -5.75 -5.17
CA GLY A 201 21.80 -7.10 -5.72
C GLY A 201 21.08 -8.10 -4.81
N LYS A 202 20.51 -7.64 -3.67
CA LYS A 202 19.74 -8.47 -2.73
C LYS A 202 18.27 -8.08 -2.65
N SER A 203 17.90 -6.90 -3.19
CA SER A 203 16.56 -6.33 -3.20
C SER A 203 16.23 -5.80 -4.58
N TYR A 204 15.15 -6.30 -5.17
CA TYR A 204 14.66 -5.91 -6.49
C TYR A 204 13.19 -5.50 -6.40
N THR A 205 12.79 -4.56 -7.26
CA THR A 205 11.37 -4.38 -7.59
C THR A 205 10.97 -5.32 -8.72
N GLY A 206 9.67 -5.61 -8.89
CA GLY A 206 9.18 -6.40 -10.01
C GLY A 206 9.68 -5.85 -11.35
N ARG A 207 9.63 -4.53 -11.54
CA ARG A 207 10.12 -3.87 -12.77
C ARG A 207 11.64 -4.05 -12.96
N GLU A 208 12.45 -3.81 -11.92
CA GLU A 208 13.90 -4.04 -12.00
C GLU A 208 14.22 -5.49 -12.35
N PHE A 209 13.39 -6.44 -11.90
CA PHE A 209 13.53 -7.84 -12.20
C PHE A 209 13.10 -8.19 -13.63
N ASP A 210 12.03 -7.56 -14.13
CA ASP A 210 11.55 -7.74 -15.52
C ASP A 210 12.58 -7.27 -16.54
N ASP A 211 13.28 -6.17 -16.23
CA ASP A 211 14.30 -5.58 -17.12
C ASP A 211 15.58 -6.45 -17.23
N LEU A 212 15.73 -7.50 -16.38
CA LEU A 212 16.88 -8.41 -16.43
C LEU A 212 16.75 -9.45 -17.55
N SER A 213 17.86 -9.77 -18.20
CA SER A 213 17.95 -10.94 -19.06
C SER A 213 17.77 -12.25 -18.27
N HIS A 214 17.41 -13.35 -18.94
CA HIS A 214 17.22 -14.64 -18.27
C HIS A 214 18.45 -15.09 -17.46
N ALA A 215 19.66 -14.88 -17.97
CA ALA A 215 20.89 -15.20 -17.25
C ALA A 215 21.06 -14.34 -15.97
N GLU A 216 20.76 -13.06 -16.05
CA GLU A 216 20.79 -12.15 -14.90
C GLU A 216 19.72 -12.48 -13.88
N LYS A 217 18.51 -12.86 -14.31
CA LYS A 217 17.44 -13.35 -13.42
C LYS A 217 17.90 -14.55 -12.60
N ILE A 218 18.59 -15.51 -13.21
CA ILE A 218 19.16 -16.66 -12.50
C ILE A 218 20.19 -16.23 -11.44
N ILE A 219 21.01 -15.23 -11.74
CA ILE A 219 21.98 -14.68 -10.78
C ILE A 219 21.25 -13.95 -9.65
N ALA A 220 20.24 -13.13 -10.00
CA ALA A 220 19.44 -12.38 -9.05
C ALA A 220 18.72 -13.31 -8.06
N VAL A 221 18.01 -14.35 -8.52
CA VAL A 221 17.29 -15.28 -7.63
C VAL A 221 18.21 -16.08 -6.71
N LYS A 222 19.49 -16.26 -7.07
CA LYS A 222 20.49 -16.90 -6.20
C LYS A 222 20.91 -16.01 -5.03
N LYS A 223 20.90 -14.69 -5.19
CA LYS A 223 21.42 -13.71 -4.21
C LYS A 223 20.34 -12.93 -3.50
N ALA A 224 19.28 -12.54 -4.19
CA ALA A 224 18.25 -11.67 -3.65
C ALA A 224 17.36 -12.38 -2.64
N SER A 225 17.01 -11.69 -1.56
CA SER A 225 16.08 -12.16 -0.55
C SER A 225 14.83 -11.28 -0.44
N LEU A 226 14.72 -10.26 -1.30
CA LEU A 226 13.54 -9.41 -1.37
C LEU A 226 13.16 -9.08 -2.81
N PHE A 227 11.87 -9.28 -3.12
CA PHE A 227 11.23 -8.81 -4.34
C PHE A 227 10.00 -7.99 -3.95
N SER A 228 10.01 -6.71 -4.27
CA SER A 228 8.98 -5.72 -3.93
C SER A 228 8.21 -5.26 -5.17
N ARG A 229 7.03 -4.65 -5.00
CA ARG A 229 6.17 -4.24 -6.14
C ARG A 229 5.91 -5.36 -7.13
N THR A 230 5.80 -6.59 -6.62
CA THR A 230 5.58 -7.78 -7.43
C THR A 230 4.11 -8.00 -7.72
N GLU A 231 3.85 -8.60 -8.86
CA GLU A 231 2.55 -9.09 -9.32
C GLU A 231 2.49 -10.63 -9.22
N PRO A 232 1.31 -11.25 -9.38
CA PRO A 232 1.19 -12.72 -9.29
C PRO A 232 2.08 -13.51 -10.25
N ASN A 233 2.28 -13.01 -11.46
CA ASN A 233 3.16 -13.61 -12.46
C ASN A 233 4.63 -13.66 -12.02
N HIS A 234 5.14 -12.58 -11.37
CA HIS A 234 6.49 -12.59 -10.80
C HIS A 234 6.67 -13.70 -9.77
N LYS A 235 5.63 -13.98 -8.96
CA LYS A 235 5.68 -15.06 -7.96
C LYS A 235 5.83 -16.42 -8.61
N ALA A 236 5.09 -16.67 -9.70
CA ALA A 236 5.21 -17.91 -10.45
C ALA A 236 6.60 -18.03 -11.09
N GLU A 237 7.07 -16.99 -11.79
CA GLU A 237 8.39 -16.97 -12.42
C GLU A 237 9.53 -17.22 -11.43
N LEU A 238 9.48 -16.61 -10.24
CA LEU A 238 10.47 -16.82 -9.17
C LEU A 238 10.49 -18.28 -8.71
N VAL A 239 9.32 -18.91 -8.55
CA VAL A 239 9.23 -20.32 -8.17
C VAL A 239 9.82 -21.20 -9.26
N ASP A 240 9.47 -20.97 -10.54
CA ASP A 240 9.96 -21.75 -11.69
C ASP A 240 11.48 -21.67 -11.82
N LEU A 241 12.05 -20.46 -11.68
CA LEU A 241 13.51 -20.26 -11.73
C LEU A 241 14.22 -21.00 -10.58
N LEU A 242 13.68 -20.94 -9.37
CA LEU A 242 14.26 -21.61 -8.20
C LEU A 242 14.15 -23.13 -8.30
N GLN A 243 13.02 -23.66 -8.79
CA GLN A 243 12.85 -25.08 -9.05
C GLN A 243 13.76 -25.58 -10.18
N GLY A 244 13.94 -24.76 -11.23
CA GLY A 244 14.91 -25.00 -12.30
C GLY A 244 16.36 -25.11 -11.81
N LEU A 245 16.68 -24.48 -10.69
CA LEU A 245 17.97 -24.61 -9.99
C LEU A 245 18.04 -25.83 -9.06
N GLY A 246 17.04 -26.70 -9.05
CA GLY A 246 16.99 -27.89 -8.21
C GLY A 246 16.60 -27.64 -6.77
N LEU A 247 16.05 -26.46 -6.44
CA LEU A 247 15.64 -26.15 -5.08
C LEU A 247 14.19 -26.59 -4.83
N VAL A 248 13.90 -27.01 -3.60
CA VAL A 248 12.53 -27.22 -3.12
C VAL A 248 12.02 -25.90 -2.60
N VAL A 249 10.87 -25.46 -3.09
CA VAL A 249 10.30 -24.16 -2.80
C VAL A 249 8.97 -24.33 -2.06
N ALA A 250 8.84 -23.72 -0.90
CA ALA A 250 7.57 -23.58 -0.19
C ALA A 250 7.15 -22.11 -0.17
N MET A 251 5.94 -21.82 -0.66
CA MET A 251 5.37 -20.47 -0.61
C MET A 251 4.30 -20.41 0.48
N VAL A 252 4.48 -19.50 1.42
CA VAL A 252 3.49 -19.20 2.47
C VAL A 252 2.87 -17.85 2.15
N SER A 253 1.56 -17.86 1.85
CA SER A 253 0.78 -16.64 1.64
C SER A 253 -0.11 -16.42 2.87
N CYS A 254 0.01 -15.26 3.50
CA CYS A 254 -0.87 -14.88 4.59
C CYS A 254 -2.15 -14.25 4.01
N LEU A 255 -3.25 -15.01 3.97
CA LEU A 255 -4.52 -14.58 3.37
C LEU A 255 -5.18 -13.43 4.12
N PHE A 256 -4.78 -13.11 5.36
CA PHE A 256 -5.53 -12.22 6.25
C PHE A 256 -4.86 -10.89 6.62
N VAL A 257 -3.53 -10.76 6.50
CA VAL A 257 -2.84 -9.52 6.92
C VAL A 257 -1.55 -9.36 6.13
N MET A 258 -1.53 -8.74 5.02
CA MET A 258 -0.37 -8.40 4.16
C MET A 258 -0.27 -9.20 2.86
N SER A 259 -0.15 -8.49 1.77
CA SER A 259 0.18 -9.01 0.42
C SER A 259 1.60 -9.59 0.29
N SER A 260 2.24 -9.93 1.40
CA SER A 260 3.59 -10.51 1.42
C SER A 260 3.53 -12.03 1.43
N ALA A 261 4.21 -12.65 0.51
CA ALA A 261 4.45 -14.08 0.51
C ALA A 261 5.90 -14.33 0.93
N PHE A 262 6.10 -15.29 1.82
CA PHE A 262 7.43 -15.77 2.18
C PHE A 262 7.71 -17.06 1.41
N LEU A 263 8.84 -17.09 0.72
CA LEU A 263 9.32 -18.26 0.01
C LEU A 263 10.41 -18.91 0.86
N THR A 264 10.23 -20.20 1.16
CA THR A 264 11.21 -20.98 1.91
C THR A 264 11.88 -21.95 0.96
N LEU A 265 13.20 -21.96 0.91
CA LEU A 265 13.99 -22.75 -0.03
C LEU A 265 14.73 -23.85 0.71
N TYR A 266 14.55 -25.08 0.26
CA TYR A 266 15.26 -26.26 0.75
C TYR A 266 16.05 -26.90 -0.38
N PRO A 267 17.33 -27.27 -0.20
CA PRO A 267 18.02 -28.08 -1.18
C PRO A 267 17.32 -29.45 -1.30
N ARG A 268 17.12 -29.94 -2.52
CA ARG A 268 16.61 -31.30 -2.70
C ARG A 268 17.57 -32.27 -2.02
N PRO A 269 17.08 -33.22 -1.21
CA PRO A 269 17.93 -34.28 -0.72
C PRO A 269 18.46 -35.03 -1.95
N VAL A 270 19.77 -35.15 -2.05
CA VAL A 270 20.40 -36.04 -3.04
C VAL A 270 19.97 -37.46 -2.60
N MET A 271 19.08 -38.08 -3.36
CA MET A 271 18.84 -39.51 -3.19
C MET A 271 20.15 -40.23 -3.55
N ALA A 272 20.75 -40.83 -2.55
CA ALA A 272 21.88 -41.72 -2.69
C ALA A 272 21.41 -43.05 -3.34
#